data_950611440ef8ac444799824b18829fdc
#
_entry.id   950611440ef8ac444799824b18829fdc
#
_cell.length_a   1.000
_cell.length_b   1.000
_cell.length_c   1.000
_cell.angle_alpha   90.00
_cell.angle_beta   90.00
_cell.angle_gamma   90.00
#
_symmetry.space_group_name_H-M   'P 1'
#
loop_
_entity.id
_entity.type
_entity.pdbx_description
1 polymer ?
#
loop_
_entity_poly.entity_id
_entity_poly.type
_entity_poly.pdbx_seq_one_letter_code
_entity_poly.pdbx_strand_id
1 'polypeptide(L)'
;MIIKQRTSVIALLLIIALVVLYPVMSGRLPSVPTAHAASRTITLVGNAIAWNITTNSNPTITVTQGDTVTVTLSSSDTMHSFVVDVDKDMPSFSGTGCPPMPDIDKCSGLFGPSSPTSYTFTVDFGPGSFSYYCAIHSPYSMVGVLTVLPPPGPDYGVSSSPASLTIVKGTNANSTVSITSLNGFGGQVSLSAMQPASWPTPFFGTNPVTVTAGMTSTSNLTIYVPSGATPGPYSVTVTASNSTTSHPTTVTVLVPVPDFSVTASPTGLTINAGTWGTSTITITGSNGFSGTVNLATSVPTGRGTAVLSSQSIALSPTRVSATSTLNVTNSLGAFNVTVTATSGTSHSTQVLVNGPDFSIAASPTTLSMAQGTSATLTITLSSAEGFTGAVFLNAESSSGGPPVSVNPSSVQVPSAGTISSTITVTTSTSGAYPVQVSPGNYVVTVNASMGSLSHVTTIPVTVTSPGFGAGVLTNPVVIGGIVAAVVIVGVAVYLLSRRPKKQAIS
;
A
#
# COMPACT_ATOMS: atom_id res chain seq x y z
N MET A 1 2.74 9.67 21.22
CA MET A 1 3.28 8.37 20.80
C MET A 1 2.21 7.29 20.52
N ILE A 2 0.99 7.46 20.99
CA ILE A 2 -0.13 6.49 20.82
C ILE A 2 -0.84 6.61 19.45
N ILE A 3 -0.74 7.74 18.77
CA ILE A 3 -1.46 7.99 17.49
C ILE A 3 -0.77 7.37 16.27
N LYS A 4 0.56 7.16 16.28
CA LYS A 4 1.28 6.52 15.15
C LYS A 4 1.14 4.98 15.08
N GLN A 5 0.82 4.31 16.17
CA GLN A 5 0.58 2.85 16.14
C GLN A 5 -0.81 2.46 15.62
N ARG A 6 -1.82 3.33 15.79
CA ARG A 6 -3.18 3.03 15.29
C ARG A 6 -3.30 3.12 13.77
N THR A 7 -2.53 3.97 13.11
CA THR A 7 -2.52 4.09 11.64
C THR A 7 -1.87 2.89 10.94
N SER A 8 -0.84 2.29 11.52
CA SER A 8 -0.18 1.10 10.93
C SER A 8 -1.03 -0.17 11.05
N VAL A 9 -1.79 -0.34 12.14
CA VAL A 9 -2.69 -1.49 12.32
C VAL A 9 -3.92 -1.37 11.41
N ILE A 10 -4.45 -0.16 11.21
CA ILE A 10 -5.58 0.08 10.32
C ILE A 10 -5.17 -0.10 8.85
N ALA A 11 -3.95 0.31 8.47
CA ALA A 11 -3.42 0.08 7.12
C ALA A 11 -3.18 -1.42 6.84
N LEU A 12 -2.68 -2.17 7.83
CA LEU A 12 -2.48 -3.62 7.71
C LEU A 12 -3.81 -4.38 7.64
N LEU A 13 -4.81 -3.99 8.43
CA LEU A 13 -6.16 -4.58 8.38
C LEU A 13 -6.91 -4.22 7.09
N LEU A 14 -6.69 -3.03 6.51
CA LEU A 14 -7.24 -2.65 5.21
C LEU A 14 -6.58 -3.41 4.05
N ILE A 15 -5.28 -3.69 4.12
CA ILE A 15 -4.57 -4.50 3.12
C ILE A 15 -5.00 -5.97 3.22
N ILE A 16 -5.18 -6.52 4.42
CA ILE A 16 -5.69 -7.88 4.61
C ILE A 16 -7.17 -7.97 4.17
N ALA A 17 -8.00 -6.97 4.44
CA ALA A 17 -9.37 -6.91 3.95
C ALA A 17 -9.44 -6.77 2.42
N LEU A 18 -8.51 -6.03 1.79
CA LEU A 18 -8.46 -5.89 0.33
C LEU A 18 -7.98 -7.17 -0.36
N VAL A 19 -7.05 -7.91 0.26
CA VAL A 19 -6.54 -9.19 -0.28
C VAL A 19 -7.55 -10.33 -0.07
N VAL A 20 -8.39 -10.28 0.97
CA VAL A 20 -9.43 -11.30 1.21
C VAL A 20 -10.74 -10.98 0.44
N LEU A 21 -11.05 -9.70 0.15
CA LEU A 21 -12.25 -9.32 -0.60
C LEU A 21 -12.06 -9.31 -2.13
N TYR A 22 -10.83 -9.26 -2.64
CA TYR A 22 -10.57 -9.23 -4.09
C TYR A 22 -10.99 -10.52 -4.82
N PRO A 23 -10.89 -11.75 -4.25
CA PRO A 23 -11.43 -12.93 -4.91
C PRO A 23 -12.95 -13.07 -4.83
N VAL A 24 -13.64 -12.35 -3.94
CA VAL A 24 -15.11 -12.45 -3.82
C VAL A 24 -15.83 -11.55 -4.83
N MET A 25 -15.22 -10.46 -5.31
CA MET A 25 -15.83 -9.57 -6.29
C MET A 25 -15.50 -9.90 -7.75
N SER A 26 -14.48 -10.71 -8.03
CA SER A 26 -14.19 -11.20 -9.39
C SER A 26 -14.80 -12.57 -9.71
N GLY A 27 -15.51 -13.15 -8.78
CA GLY A 27 -16.33 -14.35 -8.99
C GLY A 27 -17.62 -14.06 -9.73
N ARG A 28 -17.56 -13.44 -10.92
CA ARG A 28 -18.52 -13.81 -11.96
C ARG A 28 -18.22 -15.27 -12.24
N LEU A 29 -19.01 -16.17 -11.65
CA LEU A 29 -19.21 -17.48 -12.22
C LEU A 29 -19.42 -17.24 -13.73
N PRO A 30 -18.61 -17.86 -14.61
CA PRO A 30 -18.93 -17.79 -16.03
C PRO A 30 -20.39 -18.23 -16.10
N SER A 31 -21.25 -17.35 -16.61
CA SER A 31 -22.64 -17.69 -16.88
C SER A 31 -22.56 -18.89 -17.81
N VAL A 32 -22.87 -20.05 -17.26
CA VAL A 32 -23.04 -21.28 -18.06
C VAL A 32 -24.08 -20.90 -19.12
N PRO A 33 -23.77 -20.89 -20.39
CA PRO A 33 -24.76 -20.68 -21.41
C PRO A 33 -25.70 -21.90 -21.35
N THR A 34 -26.79 -21.77 -20.62
CA THR A 34 -27.92 -22.64 -20.85
C THR A 34 -28.31 -22.41 -22.29
N ALA A 35 -28.49 -23.50 -23.05
CA ALA A 35 -29.11 -23.43 -24.38
C ALA A 35 -30.56 -22.98 -24.19
N HIS A 36 -30.72 -21.71 -23.90
CA HIS A 36 -32.00 -21.05 -23.94
C HIS A 36 -32.14 -20.50 -25.35
N ALA A 37 -33.32 -20.71 -25.93
CA ALA A 37 -33.79 -19.95 -27.06
C ALA A 37 -33.38 -18.48 -26.85
N ALA A 38 -32.42 -18.00 -27.65
CA ALA A 38 -31.95 -16.64 -27.50
C ALA A 38 -33.02 -15.68 -27.95
N SER A 39 -33.23 -14.58 -27.24
CA SER A 39 -34.01 -13.46 -27.73
C SER A 39 -33.15 -12.62 -28.68
N ARG A 40 -33.53 -12.54 -29.94
CA ARG A 40 -32.84 -11.77 -30.99
C ARG A 40 -33.70 -10.62 -31.45
N THR A 41 -33.15 -9.42 -31.53
CA THR A 41 -33.82 -8.26 -32.11
C THR A 41 -33.15 -7.90 -33.42
N ILE A 42 -33.97 -7.74 -34.49
CA ILE A 42 -33.52 -7.42 -35.84
C ILE A 42 -34.30 -6.17 -36.28
N THR A 43 -33.65 -5.23 -36.89
CA THR A 43 -34.33 -4.03 -37.44
C THR A 43 -34.30 -4.09 -38.95
N LEU A 44 -35.48 -3.98 -39.59
CA LEU A 44 -35.63 -3.91 -41.02
C LEU A 44 -36.44 -2.66 -41.44
N VAL A 45 -35.97 -2.00 -42.46
CA VAL A 45 -36.66 -0.87 -43.09
C VAL A 45 -37.09 -1.27 -44.50
N GLY A 46 -38.38 -1.34 -44.71
CA GLY A 46 -38.96 -1.66 -46.04
C GLY A 46 -38.91 -0.47 -46.98
N ASN A 47 -38.61 -0.72 -48.26
CA ASN A 47 -38.88 0.15 -49.37
C ASN A 47 -39.32 -0.68 -50.58
N ALA A 48 -39.88 -0.06 -51.64
CA ALA A 48 -40.49 -0.76 -52.77
C ALA A 48 -39.59 -1.74 -53.52
N ILE A 49 -38.27 -1.69 -53.29
CA ILE A 49 -37.28 -2.51 -54.02
C ILE A 49 -36.42 -3.42 -53.13
N ALA A 50 -36.30 -3.17 -51.80
CA ALA A 50 -35.46 -3.98 -50.92
C ALA A 50 -35.78 -3.76 -49.43
N TRP A 51 -35.25 -4.66 -48.56
CA TRP A 51 -35.08 -4.46 -47.15
C TRP A 51 -33.78 -3.70 -46.92
N ASN A 52 -33.78 -2.60 -46.12
CA ASN A 52 -32.61 -1.78 -45.78
C ASN A 52 -31.93 -1.10 -47.00
N ILE A 53 -32.41 0.06 -47.38
CA ILE A 53 -32.12 0.84 -48.61
C ILE A 53 -30.61 1.14 -48.82
N THR A 54 -29.81 1.17 -47.78
CA THR A 54 -28.43 1.68 -47.83
C THR A 54 -27.46 0.76 -48.60
N THR A 55 -27.85 -0.46 -48.92
CA THR A 55 -26.98 -1.46 -49.56
C THR A 55 -27.55 -2.09 -50.82
N ASN A 56 -28.79 -1.79 -51.22
CA ASN A 56 -29.51 -2.48 -52.33
C ASN A 56 -29.49 -4.01 -52.24
N SER A 57 -29.26 -4.58 -51.08
CA SER A 57 -29.25 -6.02 -50.85
C SER A 57 -30.07 -6.33 -49.61
N ASN A 58 -30.99 -7.28 -49.73
CA ASN A 58 -31.74 -7.80 -48.61
C ASN A 58 -30.78 -8.52 -47.63
N PRO A 59 -30.73 -8.17 -46.35
CA PRO A 59 -29.75 -8.75 -45.41
C PRO A 59 -30.03 -10.24 -45.18
N THR A 60 -28.97 -11.03 -45.07
CA THR A 60 -29.07 -12.39 -44.57
C THR A 60 -29.25 -12.36 -43.06
N ILE A 61 -30.29 -13.01 -42.53
CA ILE A 61 -30.60 -13.13 -41.13
C ILE A 61 -30.20 -14.53 -40.69
N THR A 62 -29.37 -14.65 -39.67
CA THR A 62 -28.98 -15.98 -39.09
C THR A 62 -29.58 -16.11 -37.70
N VAL A 63 -30.32 -17.17 -37.45
CA VAL A 63 -30.96 -17.52 -36.17
C VAL A 63 -30.71 -18.99 -35.84
N THR A 64 -31.00 -19.39 -34.63
CA THR A 64 -30.96 -20.79 -34.23
C THR A 64 -32.35 -21.35 -33.98
N GLN A 65 -32.59 -22.59 -34.32
CA GLN A 65 -33.86 -23.25 -34.00
C GLN A 65 -34.16 -23.15 -32.49
N GLY A 66 -35.34 -22.68 -32.15
CA GLY A 66 -35.78 -22.40 -30.78
C GLY A 66 -35.61 -20.91 -30.39
N ASP A 67 -34.90 -20.09 -31.15
CA ASP A 67 -34.78 -18.63 -30.87
C ASP A 67 -36.15 -17.96 -30.88
N THR A 68 -36.33 -16.95 -30.03
CA THR A 68 -37.42 -15.99 -30.11
C THR A 68 -36.89 -14.75 -30.82
N VAL A 69 -37.41 -14.49 -32.01
CA VAL A 69 -36.95 -13.40 -32.87
C VAL A 69 -37.97 -12.26 -32.84
N THR A 70 -37.53 -11.07 -32.49
CA THR A 70 -38.31 -9.83 -32.58
C THR A 70 -37.77 -9.00 -33.76
N VAL A 71 -38.57 -8.79 -34.77
CA VAL A 71 -38.23 -7.93 -35.90
C VAL A 71 -38.92 -6.59 -35.71
N THR A 72 -38.11 -5.53 -35.56
CA THR A 72 -38.61 -4.16 -35.56
C THR A 72 -38.69 -3.67 -36.99
N LEU A 73 -39.90 -3.33 -37.44
CA LEU A 73 -40.26 -3.06 -38.81
C LEU A 73 -40.68 -1.59 -38.99
N SER A 74 -40.07 -0.93 -39.92
CA SER A 74 -40.44 0.42 -40.36
C SER A 74 -40.45 0.52 -41.89
N SER A 75 -41.12 1.50 -42.44
CA SER A 75 -41.16 1.75 -43.87
C SER A 75 -40.69 3.16 -44.19
N SER A 76 -40.04 3.33 -45.36
CA SER A 76 -39.61 4.62 -45.87
C SER A 76 -40.54 5.20 -46.94
N ASP A 77 -41.49 4.40 -47.46
CA ASP A 77 -42.28 4.79 -48.64
C ASP A 77 -43.75 4.36 -48.57
N THR A 78 -44.04 3.06 -48.54
CA THR A 78 -45.39 2.50 -48.67
C THR A 78 -45.71 1.50 -47.59
N MET A 79 -46.82 0.77 -47.72
CA MET A 79 -47.16 -0.36 -46.85
C MET A 79 -46.33 -1.57 -47.23
N HIS A 80 -45.88 -2.31 -46.21
CA HIS A 80 -45.13 -3.56 -46.32
C HIS A 80 -45.66 -4.60 -45.37
N SER A 81 -45.24 -5.84 -45.55
CA SER A 81 -45.36 -6.92 -44.58
C SER A 81 -44.04 -7.70 -44.52
N PHE A 82 -43.75 -8.30 -43.40
CA PHE A 82 -42.61 -9.21 -43.24
C PHE A 82 -43.14 -10.63 -43.09
N VAL A 83 -42.77 -11.49 -44.02
CA VAL A 83 -43.21 -12.90 -44.03
C VAL A 83 -41.95 -13.77 -44.07
N VAL A 84 -41.89 -14.82 -43.25
CA VAL A 84 -40.91 -15.90 -43.39
C VAL A 84 -41.60 -17.09 -44.01
N ASP A 85 -41.17 -17.49 -45.17
CA ASP A 85 -41.67 -18.61 -45.97
C ASP A 85 -41.15 -19.93 -45.38
N VAL A 86 -41.94 -20.54 -44.49
CA VAL A 86 -41.54 -21.73 -43.72
C VAL A 86 -41.69 -23.01 -44.52
N ASP A 87 -42.72 -23.13 -45.34
CA ASP A 87 -42.99 -24.32 -46.17
C ASP A 87 -42.43 -24.25 -47.61
N LYS A 88 -41.84 -23.07 -47.97
CA LYS A 88 -41.14 -22.83 -49.26
C LYS A 88 -42.08 -22.84 -50.48
N ASP A 89 -43.29 -22.38 -50.30
CA ASP A 89 -44.26 -22.31 -51.35
C ASP A 89 -44.42 -20.89 -51.95
N MET A 90 -43.92 -19.82 -51.27
CA MET A 90 -44.01 -18.42 -51.62
C MET A 90 -45.41 -18.07 -52.15
N PRO A 91 -46.45 -18.17 -51.33
CA PRO A 91 -47.82 -18.03 -51.77
C PRO A 91 -48.04 -16.67 -52.43
N SER A 92 -48.89 -16.66 -53.40
CA SER A 92 -49.21 -15.49 -54.20
C SER A 92 -49.83 -14.35 -53.38
N PHE A 93 -49.44 -13.13 -53.75
CA PHE A 93 -49.84 -11.84 -53.14
C PHE A 93 -51.27 -11.78 -52.64
N SER A 94 -51.45 -11.62 -51.34
CA SER A 94 -52.73 -11.28 -50.75
C SER A 94 -52.76 -9.78 -50.36
N GLY A 95 -53.82 -9.07 -50.67
CA GLY A 95 -54.01 -7.66 -50.28
C GLY A 95 -54.03 -7.46 -48.74
N THR A 96 -53.99 -8.52 -47.95
CA THR A 96 -53.95 -8.51 -46.48
C THR A 96 -52.54 -8.44 -45.90
N GLY A 97 -51.49 -8.58 -46.74
CA GLY A 97 -50.09 -8.56 -46.31
C GLY A 97 -49.61 -9.84 -45.68
N CYS A 98 -50.43 -10.85 -45.53
CA CYS A 98 -50.06 -12.19 -45.03
C CYS A 98 -50.60 -13.27 -45.95
N PRO A 99 -49.99 -14.46 -46.04
CA PRO A 99 -50.54 -15.61 -46.74
C PRO A 99 -51.96 -15.96 -46.27
N PRO A 100 -52.82 -16.46 -47.16
CA PRO A 100 -54.17 -16.89 -46.76
C PRO A 100 -54.08 -18.11 -45.86
N MET A 101 -54.85 -18.10 -44.77
CA MET A 101 -54.94 -19.24 -43.87
C MET A 101 -55.64 -20.46 -44.50
N PRO A 102 -55.25 -21.71 -44.20
CA PRO A 102 -54.22 -22.12 -43.27
C PRO A 102 -52.83 -22.11 -43.88
N ASP A 103 -51.90 -21.43 -43.22
CA ASP A 103 -50.51 -21.30 -43.60
C ASP A 103 -49.61 -21.36 -42.35
N ILE A 104 -48.37 -21.90 -42.45
CA ILE A 104 -47.45 -22.03 -41.33
C ILE A 104 -46.40 -20.89 -41.31
N ASP A 105 -46.48 -20.02 -42.30
CA ASP A 105 -45.57 -18.89 -42.42
C ASP A 105 -45.65 -17.92 -41.22
N LYS A 106 -44.52 -17.31 -40.91
CA LYS A 106 -44.46 -16.29 -39.85
C LYS A 106 -44.68 -14.91 -40.47
N CYS A 107 -45.80 -14.26 -40.18
CA CYS A 107 -46.21 -13.01 -40.80
C CYS A 107 -46.46 -11.89 -39.77
N SER A 108 -45.93 -10.69 -40.07
CA SER A 108 -46.07 -9.51 -39.20
C SER A 108 -47.43 -8.77 -39.37
N GLY A 109 -48.19 -9.03 -40.42
CA GLY A 109 -49.21 -8.12 -40.89
C GLY A 109 -48.62 -6.86 -41.58
N LEU A 110 -49.53 -5.91 -41.91
CA LEU A 110 -49.16 -4.68 -42.62
C LEU A 110 -48.54 -3.63 -41.68
N PHE A 111 -47.50 -2.96 -42.16
CA PHE A 111 -46.91 -1.78 -41.53
C PHE A 111 -46.55 -0.73 -42.60
N GLY A 112 -46.44 0.53 -42.22
CA GLY A 112 -46.18 1.62 -43.16
C GLY A 112 -45.39 2.76 -42.52
N PRO A 113 -45.12 3.86 -43.25
CA PRO A 113 -44.31 4.98 -42.77
C PRO A 113 -44.83 5.61 -41.47
N SER A 114 -46.13 5.64 -41.27
CA SER A 114 -46.81 6.20 -40.10
C SER A 114 -47.16 5.16 -39.04
N SER A 115 -46.85 3.87 -39.27
CA SER A 115 -47.23 2.75 -38.41
C SER A 115 -46.12 1.71 -38.34
N PRO A 116 -44.95 2.07 -37.79
CA PRO A 116 -43.92 1.09 -37.52
C PRO A 116 -44.44 0.06 -36.49
N THR A 117 -43.99 -1.18 -36.61
CA THR A 117 -44.44 -2.27 -35.75
C THR A 117 -43.27 -3.16 -35.32
N SER A 118 -43.51 -4.02 -34.35
CA SER A 118 -42.58 -5.10 -33.96
C SER A 118 -43.32 -6.42 -34.03
N TYR A 119 -42.74 -7.37 -34.73
CA TYR A 119 -43.27 -8.70 -34.87
C TYR A 119 -42.33 -9.71 -34.14
N THR A 120 -42.90 -10.51 -33.26
CA THR A 120 -42.15 -11.52 -32.51
C THR A 120 -42.65 -12.91 -32.86
N PHE A 121 -41.73 -13.80 -33.21
CA PHE A 121 -42.05 -15.20 -33.47
C PHE A 121 -40.97 -16.14 -32.88
N THR A 122 -41.32 -17.39 -32.64
CA THR A 122 -40.38 -18.43 -32.29
C THR A 122 -39.94 -19.17 -33.53
N VAL A 123 -38.66 -19.53 -33.63
CA VAL A 123 -38.11 -20.37 -34.71
C VAL A 123 -38.41 -21.82 -34.39
N ASP A 124 -39.65 -22.25 -34.59
CA ASP A 124 -40.17 -23.58 -34.28
C ASP A 124 -40.10 -24.55 -35.48
N PHE A 125 -39.46 -24.13 -36.55
CA PHE A 125 -39.19 -24.92 -37.75
C PHE A 125 -37.74 -25.35 -37.83
N GLY A 126 -37.47 -26.37 -38.64
CA GLY A 126 -36.16 -27.05 -38.67
C GLY A 126 -35.01 -26.19 -39.24
N PRO A 127 -33.76 -26.61 -39.04
CA PRO A 127 -32.59 -25.96 -39.61
C PRO A 127 -32.66 -25.94 -41.15
N GLY A 128 -32.19 -24.85 -41.75
CA GLY A 128 -32.19 -24.70 -43.19
C GLY A 128 -32.14 -23.23 -43.63
N SER A 129 -32.32 -23.03 -44.94
CA SER A 129 -32.40 -21.70 -45.51
C SER A 129 -33.85 -21.46 -45.93
N PHE A 130 -34.41 -20.33 -45.51
CA PHE A 130 -35.77 -19.90 -45.75
C PHE A 130 -35.75 -18.51 -46.37
N SER A 131 -36.72 -18.23 -47.25
CA SER A 131 -36.91 -16.87 -47.76
C SER A 131 -37.68 -16.04 -46.72
N TYR A 132 -37.33 -14.77 -46.56
CA TYR A 132 -38.24 -13.80 -45.99
C TYR A 132 -38.51 -12.73 -47.01
N TYR A 133 -39.80 -12.28 -47.12
CA TYR A 133 -40.23 -11.43 -48.19
C TYR A 133 -41.32 -10.46 -47.73
N CYS A 134 -41.66 -9.52 -48.63
CA CYS A 134 -42.84 -8.67 -48.50
C CYS A 134 -43.96 -9.22 -49.38
N ALA A 135 -45.08 -9.63 -48.79
CA ALA A 135 -46.20 -10.22 -49.54
C ALA A 135 -46.98 -9.21 -50.41
N ILE A 136 -46.70 -7.90 -50.35
CA ILE A 136 -47.37 -6.85 -51.15
C ILE A 136 -46.58 -6.52 -52.40
N HIS A 137 -45.26 -6.60 -52.37
CA HIS A 137 -44.36 -6.27 -53.45
C HIS A 137 -43.95 -7.46 -54.30
N SER A 138 -43.41 -7.23 -55.46
CA SER A 138 -42.97 -8.30 -56.37
C SER A 138 -42.06 -9.31 -55.62
N PRO A 139 -42.30 -10.60 -55.77
CA PRO A 139 -41.54 -11.64 -55.07
C PRO A 139 -40.05 -11.67 -55.40
N TYR A 140 -39.58 -10.85 -56.34
CA TYR A 140 -38.18 -10.83 -56.74
C TYR A 140 -37.39 -9.62 -56.23
N SER A 141 -38.04 -8.64 -55.62
CA SER A 141 -37.38 -7.40 -55.21
C SER A 141 -37.09 -7.33 -53.71
N MET A 142 -38.03 -7.70 -52.87
CA MET A 142 -37.90 -7.65 -51.41
C MET A 142 -37.79 -9.06 -50.82
N VAL A 143 -36.84 -9.86 -51.28
CA VAL A 143 -36.61 -11.22 -50.78
C VAL A 143 -35.22 -11.32 -50.17
N GLY A 144 -35.17 -11.63 -48.87
CA GLY A 144 -33.93 -11.93 -48.17
C GLY A 144 -33.85 -13.42 -47.70
N VAL A 145 -32.77 -13.78 -47.10
CA VAL A 145 -32.51 -15.16 -46.61
C VAL A 145 -32.50 -15.18 -45.09
N LEU A 146 -33.29 -16.05 -44.49
CA LEU A 146 -33.22 -16.44 -43.10
C LEU A 146 -32.53 -17.81 -43.00
N THR A 147 -31.34 -17.89 -42.44
CA THR A 147 -30.63 -19.12 -42.16
C THR A 147 -30.90 -19.56 -40.75
N VAL A 148 -31.51 -20.72 -40.59
CA VAL A 148 -31.75 -21.37 -39.26
C VAL A 148 -30.69 -22.41 -39.03
N LEU A 149 -29.90 -22.18 -37.98
CA LEU A 149 -28.88 -23.11 -37.51
C LEU A 149 -29.54 -24.18 -36.60
N PRO A 150 -28.98 -25.40 -36.55
CA PRO A 150 -29.40 -26.37 -35.55
C PRO A 150 -29.10 -25.86 -34.14
N PRO A 151 -29.89 -26.25 -33.11
CA PRO A 151 -29.54 -25.97 -31.72
C PRO A 151 -28.20 -26.60 -31.39
N PRO A 152 -27.40 -25.96 -30.49
CA PRO A 152 -26.13 -26.55 -30.05
C PRO A 152 -26.37 -27.95 -29.49
N GLY A 153 -25.55 -28.91 -29.91
CA GLY A 153 -25.62 -30.29 -29.40
C GLY A 153 -25.30 -30.34 -27.89
N PRO A 154 -25.66 -31.48 -27.23
CA PRO A 154 -25.29 -31.72 -25.85
C PRO A 154 -23.78 -31.59 -25.66
N ASP A 155 -23.35 -30.76 -24.69
CA ASP A 155 -21.96 -30.48 -24.35
C ASP A 155 -21.80 -30.25 -22.84
N TYR A 156 -20.59 -30.09 -22.36
CA TYR A 156 -20.30 -29.78 -20.94
C TYR A 156 -19.22 -28.74 -20.80
N GLY A 157 -19.31 -27.94 -19.71
CA GLY A 157 -18.27 -27.04 -19.28
C GLY A 157 -17.39 -27.65 -18.20
N VAL A 158 -16.11 -27.28 -18.14
CA VAL A 158 -15.19 -27.69 -17.06
C VAL A 158 -14.60 -26.47 -16.40
N SER A 159 -14.51 -26.51 -15.07
CA SER A 159 -13.88 -25.45 -14.26
C SER A 159 -13.20 -26.07 -13.04
N SER A 160 -12.31 -25.30 -12.42
CA SER A 160 -11.60 -25.69 -11.19
C SER A 160 -11.69 -24.62 -10.12
N SER A 161 -11.90 -25.00 -8.88
CA SER A 161 -11.99 -24.08 -7.74
C SER A 161 -11.33 -24.67 -6.49
N PRO A 162 -10.33 -23.97 -5.89
CA PRO A 162 -9.70 -22.77 -6.41
C PRO A 162 -8.87 -23.02 -7.69
N ALA A 163 -8.83 -22.06 -8.59
CA ALA A 163 -8.03 -22.11 -9.82
C ALA A 163 -6.54 -21.79 -9.60
N SER A 164 -6.19 -21.38 -8.36
CA SER A 164 -4.81 -21.11 -7.95
C SER A 164 -4.55 -21.68 -6.57
N LEU A 165 -3.43 -22.36 -6.41
CA LEU A 165 -2.99 -23.01 -5.17
C LEU A 165 -1.57 -22.56 -4.83
N THR A 166 -1.30 -22.30 -3.54
CA THR A 166 0.06 -22.20 -3.02
C THR A 166 0.40 -23.51 -2.32
N ILE A 167 1.39 -24.23 -2.82
CA ILE A 167 1.76 -25.56 -2.31
C ILE A 167 3.23 -25.57 -1.95
N VAL A 168 3.52 -25.78 -0.67
CA VAL A 168 4.91 -25.94 -0.20
C VAL A 168 5.49 -27.25 -0.76
N LYS A 169 6.75 -27.23 -1.18
CA LYS A 169 7.45 -28.45 -1.65
C LYS A 169 7.36 -29.59 -0.64
N GLY A 170 7.12 -30.79 -1.11
CA GLY A 170 6.91 -31.99 -0.28
C GLY A 170 5.51 -32.13 0.29
N THR A 171 4.55 -31.26 -0.09
CA THR A 171 3.14 -31.31 0.38
C THR A 171 2.16 -31.36 -0.79
N ASN A 172 0.88 -31.46 -0.51
CA ASN A 172 -0.19 -31.43 -1.48
C ASN A 172 -1.25 -30.37 -1.12
N ALA A 173 -2.09 -30.07 -2.12
CA ALA A 173 -3.33 -29.31 -1.92
C ALA A 173 -4.38 -29.78 -2.95
N ASN A 174 -5.63 -29.37 -2.68
CA ASN A 174 -6.78 -29.81 -3.45
C ASN A 174 -7.43 -28.67 -4.22
N SER A 175 -7.98 -28.99 -5.39
CA SER A 175 -8.91 -28.17 -6.15
C SER A 175 -10.10 -29.00 -6.57
N THR A 176 -11.31 -28.46 -6.51
CA THR A 176 -12.51 -29.12 -6.99
C THR A 176 -12.66 -28.86 -8.49
N VAL A 177 -12.65 -29.93 -9.29
CA VAL A 177 -12.99 -29.88 -10.71
C VAL A 177 -14.49 -30.07 -10.86
N SER A 178 -15.16 -29.12 -11.49
CA SER A 178 -16.60 -29.13 -11.73
C SER A 178 -16.89 -29.35 -13.21
N ILE A 179 -17.74 -30.30 -13.53
CA ILE A 179 -18.25 -30.60 -14.87
C ILE A 179 -19.74 -30.24 -14.91
N THR A 180 -20.09 -29.26 -15.72
CA THR A 180 -21.44 -28.72 -15.79
C THR A 180 -22.10 -29.11 -17.10
N SER A 181 -23.28 -29.72 -17.04
CA SER A 181 -24.09 -30.06 -18.22
C SER A 181 -24.46 -28.80 -19.02
N LEU A 182 -24.28 -28.84 -20.31
CA LEU A 182 -24.73 -27.86 -21.29
C LEU A 182 -25.62 -28.56 -22.30
N ASN A 183 -26.67 -27.88 -22.75
CA ASN A 183 -27.61 -28.35 -23.79
C ASN A 183 -28.13 -29.76 -23.53
N GLY A 184 -28.41 -30.08 -22.26
CA GLY A 184 -28.95 -31.39 -21.89
C GLY A 184 -27.95 -32.55 -21.89
N PHE A 185 -26.64 -32.29 -21.86
CA PHE A 185 -25.62 -33.32 -21.79
C PHE A 185 -25.82 -34.22 -20.57
N GLY A 186 -25.79 -35.53 -20.78
CA GLY A 186 -25.72 -36.55 -19.73
C GLY A 186 -24.78 -37.67 -20.17
N GLY A 187 -23.89 -38.09 -19.26
CA GLY A 187 -22.94 -39.15 -19.59
C GLY A 187 -21.70 -39.15 -18.71
N GLN A 188 -20.75 -40.00 -19.04
CA GLN A 188 -19.45 -40.09 -18.37
C GLN A 188 -18.43 -39.19 -19.03
N VAL A 189 -17.66 -38.48 -18.18
CA VAL A 189 -16.56 -37.62 -18.59
C VAL A 189 -15.30 -38.08 -17.85
N SER A 190 -14.28 -38.47 -18.61
CA SER A 190 -12.97 -38.87 -18.07
C SER A 190 -12.10 -37.65 -17.84
N LEU A 191 -11.37 -37.63 -16.72
CA LEU A 191 -10.43 -36.57 -16.36
C LEU A 191 -8.98 -37.05 -16.54
N SER A 192 -8.19 -36.20 -17.11
CA SER A 192 -6.72 -36.36 -17.15
C SER A 192 -6.05 -35.05 -16.73
N ALA A 193 -4.80 -35.12 -16.25
CA ALA A 193 -4.05 -33.94 -15.88
C ALA A 193 -2.67 -33.97 -16.50
N MET A 194 -2.23 -32.84 -17.06
CA MET A 194 -0.88 -32.60 -17.50
C MET A 194 -0.20 -31.65 -16.50
N GLN A 195 0.83 -32.14 -15.86
CA GLN A 195 1.64 -31.45 -14.85
C GLN A 195 3.09 -31.35 -15.30
N PRO A 196 3.98 -30.59 -14.61
CA PRO A 196 5.43 -30.60 -14.87
C PRO A 196 5.98 -32.04 -14.84
N ALA A 197 6.91 -32.37 -15.77
CA ALA A 197 7.37 -33.73 -16.01
C ALA A 197 7.98 -34.45 -14.79
N SER A 198 8.53 -33.67 -13.83
CA SER A 198 9.12 -34.21 -12.59
C SER A 198 8.12 -34.39 -11.45
N TRP A 199 6.85 -34.00 -11.65
CA TRP A 199 5.84 -34.10 -10.61
C TRP A 199 5.06 -35.40 -10.72
N PRO A 200 4.61 -35.97 -9.58
CA PRO A 200 3.69 -37.10 -9.61
C PRO A 200 2.37 -36.73 -10.29
N THR A 201 1.75 -37.70 -10.95
CA THR A 201 0.45 -37.51 -11.58
C THR A 201 -0.58 -37.10 -10.52
N PRO A 202 -1.34 -36.00 -10.73
CA PRO A 202 -2.41 -35.60 -9.85
C PRO A 202 -3.48 -36.68 -9.73
N PHE A 203 -4.06 -36.78 -8.54
CA PHE A 203 -5.10 -37.78 -8.23
C PHE A 203 -6.48 -37.14 -8.31
N PHE A 204 -7.42 -37.84 -8.96
CA PHE A 204 -8.84 -37.49 -8.98
C PHE A 204 -9.65 -38.41 -8.04
N GLY A 205 -10.43 -37.80 -7.15
CA GLY A 205 -11.25 -38.53 -6.20
C GLY A 205 -12.37 -39.34 -6.87
N THR A 206 -12.89 -38.83 -7.99
CA THR A 206 -13.87 -39.52 -8.86
C THR A 206 -13.43 -39.39 -10.30
N ASN A 207 -13.17 -40.50 -11.00
CA ASN A 207 -12.82 -40.53 -12.42
C ASN A 207 -13.12 -41.88 -13.03
N PRO A 208 -14.02 -42.00 -14.04
CA PRO A 208 -14.76 -40.93 -14.68
C PRO A 208 -15.84 -40.29 -13.81
N VAL A 209 -16.20 -39.03 -14.13
CA VAL A 209 -17.31 -38.29 -13.49
C VAL A 209 -18.58 -38.52 -14.29
N THR A 210 -19.65 -38.99 -13.62
CA THR A 210 -20.98 -39.11 -14.25
C THR A 210 -21.73 -37.80 -14.12
N VAL A 211 -22.11 -37.21 -15.24
CA VAL A 211 -22.87 -35.94 -15.32
C VAL A 211 -24.32 -36.26 -15.67
N THR A 212 -25.24 -35.73 -14.88
CA THR A 212 -26.69 -35.78 -15.17
C THR A 212 -27.08 -34.51 -15.94
N ALA A 213 -27.96 -34.67 -16.94
CA ALA A 213 -28.46 -33.57 -17.74
C ALA A 213 -28.99 -32.43 -16.87
N GLY A 214 -28.55 -31.19 -17.14
CA GLY A 214 -28.89 -29.98 -16.38
C GLY A 214 -28.20 -29.83 -15.03
N MET A 215 -27.32 -30.75 -14.63
CA MET A 215 -26.64 -30.73 -13.32
C MET A 215 -25.15 -30.47 -13.44
N THR A 216 -24.54 -30.15 -12.32
CA THR A 216 -23.06 -30.09 -12.17
C THR A 216 -22.61 -31.25 -11.30
N SER A 217 -21.60 -31.96 -11.75
CA SER A 217 -20.92 -33.03 -11.00
C SER A 217 -19.47 -32.64 -10.73
N THR A 218 -18.88 -33.14 -9.65
CA THR A 218 -17.54 -32.70 -9.22
C THR A 218 -16.59 -33.87 -8.97
N SER A 219 -15.29 -33.60 -9.09
CA SER A 219 -14.18 -34.45 -8.65
C SER A 219 -13.17 -33.66 -7.88
N ASN A 220 -12.65 -34.21 -6.77
CA ASN A 220 -11.56 -33.60 -6.04
C ASN A 220 -10.23 -33.91 -6.74
N LEU A 221 -9.49 -32.88 -7.16
CA LEU A 221 -8.15 -32.97 -7.72
C LEU A 221 -7.11 -32.72 -6.63
N THR A 222 -6.28 -33.71 -6.32
CA THR A 222 -5.14 -33.57 -5.40
C THR A 222 -3.85 -33.42 -6.21
N ILE A 223 -3.14 -32.30 -5.98
CA ILE A 223 -1.87 -32.01 -6.61
C ILE A 223 -0.77 -32.10 -5.55
N TYR A 224 0.24 -32.91 -5.77
CA TYR A 224 1.41 -33.05 -4.92
C TYR A 224 2.61 -32.34 -5.57
N VAL A 225 3.29 -31.45 -4.82
CA VAL A 225 4.54 -30.82 -5.23
C VAL A 225 5.72 -31.58 -4.62
N PRO A 226 6.62 -32.16 -5.43
CA PRO A 226 7.75 -32.92 -4.89
C PRO A 226 8.70 -32.06 -4.07
N SER A 227 9.41 -32.66 -3.12
CA SER A 227 10.36 -31.95 -2.24
C SER A 227 11.52 -31.30 -2.99
N GLY A 228 11.87 -31.83 -4.18
CA GLY A 228 12.90 -31.27 -5.06
C GLY A 228 12.40 -30.18 -6.02
N ALA A 229 11.13 -29.79 -5.98
CA ALA A 229 10.59 -28.76 -6.85
C ALA A 229 11.30 -27.41 -6.61
N THR A 230 11.63 -26.69 -7.67
CA THR A 230 12.13 -25.31 -7.58
C THR A 230 10.99 -24.35 -7.24
N PRO A 231 11.22 -23.30 -6.43
CA PRO A 231 10.23 -22.26 -6.22
C PRO A 231 9.84 -21.57 -7.53
N GLY A 232 8.56 -21.21 -7.65
CA GLY A 232 8.03 -20.50 -8.83
C GLY A 232 6.61 -20.91 -9.17
N PRO A 233 6.02 -20.30 -10.21
CA PRO A 233 4.71 -20.63 -10.72
C PRO A 233 4.77 -21.83 -11.68
N TYR A 234 3.77 -22.72 -11.56
CA TYR A 234 3.56 -23.89 -12.41
C TYR A 234 2.10 -23.95 -12.84
N SER A 235 1.83 -24.70 -13.92
CA SER A 235 0.47 -24.95 -14.38
C SER A 235 0.20 -26.45 -14.42
N VAL A 236 -0.97 -26.83 -13.92
CA VAL A 236 -1.56 -28.16 -14.08
C VAL A 236 -2.79 -27.97 -14.94
N THR A 237 -2.75 -28.54 -16.17
CA THR A 237 -3.88 -28.51 -17.09
C THR A 237 -4.70 -29.76 -16.91
N VAL A 238 -5.95 -29.58 -16.50
CA VAL A 238 -6.93 -30.65 -16.39
C VAL A 238 -7.74 -30.69 -17.68
N THR A 239 -7.81 -31.86 -18.31
CA THR A 239 -8.62 -32.09 -19.49
C THR A 239 -9.76 -33.03 -19.15
N ALA A 240 -10.97 -32.54 -19.34
CA ALA A 240 -12.20 -33.33 -19.26
C ALA A 240 -12.59 -33.79 -20.65
N SER A 241 -12.75 -35.11 -20.89
CA SER A 241 -13.02 -35.68 -22.22
C SER A 241 -14.08 -36.78 -22.17
N ASN A 242 -14.86 -36.84 -23.23
CA ASN A 242 -15.71 -37.99 -23.58
C ASN A 242 -15.32 -38.48 -24.98
N SER A 243 -16.17 -39.34 -25.59
CA SER A 243 -15.89 -39.89 -26.92
C SER A 243 -15.94 -38.85 -28.07
N THR A 244 -16.51 -37.66 -27.84
CA THR A 244 -16.80 -36.68 -28.90
C THR A 244 -16.18 -35.31 -28.67
N THR A 245 -16.05 -34.91 -27.41
CA THR A 245 -15.61 -33.53 -27.01
C THR A 245 -14.54 -33.59 -25.94
N SER A 246 -13.75 -32.52 -25.84
CA SER A 246 -12.70 -32.38 -24.85
C SER A 246 -12.53 -30.92 -24.48
N HIS A 247 -12.58 -30.62 -23.17
CA HIS A 247 -12.48 -29.26 -22.63
C HIS A 247 -11.38 -29.18 -21.57
N PRO A 248 -10.45 -28.22 -21.68
CA PRO A 248 -9.42 -28.01 -20.67
C PRO A 248 -9.82 -26.97 -19.63
N THR A 249 -9.26 -27.09 -18.43
CA THR A 249 -9.17 -26.04 -17.41
C THR A 249 -7.78 -26.09 -16.79
N THR A 250 -7.32 -24.97 -16.20
CA THR A 250 -5.96 -24.88 -15.64
C THR A 250 -6.01 -24.51 -14.16
N VAL A 251 -5.22 -25.23 -13.36
CA VAL A 251 -4.93 -24.88 -11.97
C VAL A 251 -3.48 -24.35 -11.92
N THR A 252 -3.33 -23.08 -11.52
CA THR A 252 -2.02 -22.49 -11.29
C THR A 252 -1.49 -22.90 -9.92
N VAL A 253 -0.26 -23.41 -9.84
CA VAL A 253 0.39 -23.80 -8.58
C VAL A 253 1.59 -22.89 -8.34
N LEU A 254 1.56 -22.14 -7.25
CA LEU A 254 2.72 -21.39 -6.76
C LEU A 254 3.48 -22.24 -5.75
N VAL A 255 4.74 -22.56 -6.04
CA VAL A 255 5.67 -23.14 -5.07
C VAL A 255 6.43 -21.99 -4.43
N PRO A 256 6.21 -21.69 -3.14
CA PRO A 256 6.81 -20.52 -2.49
C PRO A 256 8.31 -20.76 -2.22
N VAL A 257 9.07 -19.65 -2.15
CA VAL A 257 10.48 -19.67 -1.75
C VAL A 257 10.56 -20.00 -0.25
N PRO A 258 11.33 -21.02 0.16
CA PRO A 258 11.62 -21.24 1.58
C PRO A 258 12.35 -20.06 2.19
N ASP A 259 11.91 -19.60 3.36
CA ASP A 259 12.49 -18.46 4.07
C ASP A 259 12.35 -18.64 5.58
N PHE A 260 12.96 -17.74 6.36
CA PHE A 260 12.85 -17.72 7.81
C PHE A 260 12.67 -16.28 8.31
N SER A 261 12.27 -16.14 9.56
CA SER A 261 12.20 -14.86 10.26
C SER A 261 12.99 -14.90 11.55
N VAL A 262 13.41 -13.72 12.04
CA VAL A 262 14.06 -13.54 13.33
C VAL A 262 13.31 -12.51 14.16
N THR A 263 13.04 -12.82 15.42
CA THR A 263 12.36 -11.92 16.36
C THR A 263 13.09 -11.96 17.71
N ALA A 264 12.91 -10.89 18.50
CA ALA A 264 13.44 -10.77 19.86
C ALA A 264 12.30 -10.51 20.84
N SER A 265 12.40 -11.12 22.02
CA SER A 265 11.45 -10.86 23.12
C SER A 265 12.16 -10.98 24.47
N PRO A 266 12.16 -9.89 25.28
CA PRO A 266 11.68 -8.56 25.01
C PRO A 266 12.53 -7.82 23.95
N THR A 267 11.94 -6.83 23.28
CA THR A 267 12.64 -5.94 22.32
C THR A 267 13.31 -4.75 22.99
N GLY A 268 13.10 -4.56 24.30
CA GLY A 268 13.72 -3.52 25.12
C GLY A 268 14.23 -4.11 26.42
N LEU A 269 15.45 -3.72 26.82
CA LEU A 269 16.09 -4.10 28.06
C LEU A 269 16.48 -2.84 28.84
N THR A 270 16.18 -2.81 30.14
CA THR A 270 16.74 -1.83 31.07
C THR A 270 17.80 -2.55 31.91
N ILE A 271 19.05 -2.08 31.83
CA ILE A 271 20.20 -2.73 32.45
C ILE A 271 20.91 -1.73 33.36
N ASN A 272 20.88 -1.97 34.65
CA ASN A 272 21.59 -1.16 35.65
C ASN A 272 23.12 -1.38 35.60
N ALA A 273 23.84 -0.41 36.14
CA ALA A 273 25.30 -0.49 36.23
C ALA A 273 25.79 -1.81 36.85
N GLY A 274 26.72 -2.49 36.20
CA GLY A 274 27.31 -3.75 36.66
C GLY A 274 26.40 -4.98 36.53
N THR A 275 25.22 -4.87 35.89
CA THR A 275 24.31 -6.00 35.67
C THR A 275 24.27 -6.38 34.18
N TRP A 276 23.45 -7.38 33.85
CA TRP A 276 23.21 -7.88 32.51
C TRP A 276 21.71 -8.11 32.30
N GLY A 277 21.29 -8.09 31.03
CA GLY A 277 19.92 -8.34 30.62
C GLY A 277 19.86 -9.41 29.54
N THR A 278 18.70 -10.05 29.38
CA THR A 278 18.49 -11.10 28.40
C THR A 278 17.30 -10.85 27.53
N SER A 279 17.41 -11.26 26.25
CA SER A 279 16.31 -11.34 25.30
C SER A 279 16.34 -12.69 24.61
N THR A 280 15.17 -13.28 24.38
CA THR A 280 15.05 -14.52 23.61
C THR A 280 14.97 -14.19 22.14
N ILE A 281 15.92 -14.66 21.35
CA ILE A 281 15.92 -14.56 19.89
C ILE A 281 15.25 -15.81 19.34
N THR A 282 14.17 -15.64 18.61
CA THR A 282 13.40 -16.74 18.01
C THR A 282 13.58 -16.72 16.51
N ILE A 283 13.99 -17.85 15.93
CA ILE A 283 14.06 -18.08 14.49
C ILE A 283 12.90 -18.98 14.11
N THR A 284 12.10 -18.56 13.12
CA THR A 284 10.95 -19.33 12.63
C THR A 284 11.05 -19.51 11.12
N GLY A 285 11.08 -20.77 10.68
CA GLY A 285 11.07 -21.12 9.25
C GLY A 285 9.67 -21.01 8.66
N SER A 286 9.60 -20.63 7.41
CA SER A 286 8.39 -20.52 6.60
C SER A 286 8.56 -21.22 5.26
N ASN A 287 7.46 -21.55 4.59
CA ASN A 287 7.45 -22.15 3.26
C ASN A 287 8.30 -23.42 3.13
N GLY A 288 8.36 -24.22 4.22
CA GLY A 288 9.15 -25.45 4.23
C GLY A 288 10.67 -25.21 4.32
N PHE A 289 11.09 -24.10 4.92
CA PHE A 289 12.50 -23.85 5.18
C PHE A 289 13.13 -24.96 6.02
N SER A 290 14.27 -25.45 5.57
CA SER A 290 15.09 -26.44 6.28
C SER A 290 16.55 -26.09 6.04
N GLY A 291 17.29 -25.93 7.12
CA GLY A 291 18.70 -25.54 7.03
C GLY A 291 19.22 -24.95 8.32
N THR A 292 20.51 -24.60 8.29
CA THR A 292 21.18 -23.92 9.40
C THR A 292 21.13 -22.41 9.22
N VAL A 293 20.68 -21.72 10.24
CA VAL A 293 20.68 -20.26 10.33
C VAL A 293 21.81 -19.84 11.27
N ASN A 294 22.75 -19.06 10.77
CA ASN A 294 23.84 -18.49 11.55
C ASN A 294 23.43 -17.12 12.12
N LEU A 295 23.72 -16.91 13.39
CA LEU A 295 23.37 -15.69 14.13
C LEU A 295 24.64 -14.91 14.48
N ALA A 296 24.59 -13.60 14.28
CA ALA A 296 25.63 -12.67 14.68
C ALA A 296 25.02 -11.47 15.41
N THR A 297 25.77 -10.91 16.35
CA THR A 297 25.40 -9.69 17.07
C THR A 297 26.28 -8.53 16.65
N SER A 298 25.72 -7.33 16.60
CA SER A 298 26.44 -6.07 16.43
C SER A 298 26.01 -5.08 17.49
N VAL A 299 26.99 -4.46 18.13
CA VAL A 299 26.85 -3.45 19.17
C VAL A 299 27.72 -2.25 18.78
N PRO A 300 27.28 -0.99 18.98
CA PRO A 300 28.11 0.19 18.75
C PRO A 300 29.38 0.13 19.63
N THR A 301 30.51 0.57 19.08
CA THR A 301 31.81 0.55 19.74
C THR A 301 31.79 1.26 21.12
N GLY A 302 32.27 0.59 22.15
CA GLY A 302 32.34 1.15 23.50
C GLY A 302 31.03 1.14 24.30
N ARG A 303 29.94 0.51 23.77
CA ARG A 303 28.62 0.53 24.42
C ARG A 303 28.23 -0.77 25.16
N GLY A 304 29.11 -1.72 25.26
CA GLY A 304 28.84 -2.98 25.95
C GLY A 304 29.14 -4.20 25.10
N THR A 305 28.65 -5.35 25.51
CA THR A 305 28.79 -6.62 24.78
C THR A 305 27.46 -7.33 24.64
N ALA A 306 27.30 -8.07 23.55
CA ALA A 306 26.14 -8.89 23.30
C ALA A 306 26.55 -10.26 22.80
N VAL A 307 26.16 -11.31 23.54
CA VAL A 307 26.57 -12.70 23.30
C VAL A 307 25.33 -13.58 23.18
N LEU A 308 25.31 -14.43 22.16
CA LEU A 308 24.24 -15.42 21.93
C LEU A 308 24.62 -16.75 22.58
N SER A 309 23.69 -17.43 23.23
CA SER A 309 23.86 -18.77 23.76
C SER A 309 24.13 -19.82 22.67
N SER A 310 23.65 -19.58 21.48
CA SER A 310 23.94 -20.36 20.26
C SER A 310 24.05 -19.42 19.07
N GLN A 311 25.14 -19.51 18.32
CA GLN A 311 25.39 -18.76 17.09
C GLN A 311 24.93 -19.50 15.84
N SER A 312 24.36 -20.70 15.99
CA SER A 312 23.91 -21.53 14.88
C SER A 312 22.67 -22.31 15.29
N ILE A 313 21.61 -22.21 14.53
CA ILE A 313 20.31 -22.84 14.78
C ILE A 313 19.91 -23.66 13.57
N ALA A 314 19.70 -24.97 13.75
CA ALA A 314 19.17 -25.84 12.70
C ALA A 314 17.63 -25.89 12.77
N LEU A 315 16.97 -25.62 11.64
CA LEU A 315 15.54 -25.81 11.41
C LEU A 315 15.29 -26.99 10.46
N SER A 316 14.14 -27.61 10.60
CA SER A 316 13.68 -28.71 9.77
C SER A 316 12.16 -28.67 9.63
N PRO A 317 11.54 -29.46 8.73
CA PRO A 317 10.09 -29.53 8.61
C PRO A 317 9.37 -29.93 9.89
N THR A 318 10.05 -30.67 10.81
CA THR A 318 9.52 -31.06 12.13
C THR A 318 9.93 -30.09 13.26
N ARG A 319 10.91 -29.27 13.02
CA ARG A 319 11.39 -28.22 13.94
C ARG A 319 11.36 -26.87 13.25
N VAL A 320 10.17 -26.34 13.08
CA VAL A 320 9.94 -25.09 12.34
C VAL A 320 10.38 -23.83 13.11
N SER A 321 10.63 -23.92 14.41
CA SER A 321 11.09 -22.79 15.25
C SER A 321 12.09 -23.23 16.29
N ALA A 322 13.04 -22.34 16.62
CA ALA A 322 14.03 -22.55 17.67
C ALA A 322 14.56 -21.21 18.20
N THR A 323 15.18 -21.23 19.37
CA THR A 323 15.59 -20.03 20.08
C THR A 323 17.07 -20.02 20.45
N SER A 324 17.63 -18.81 20.59
CA SER A 324 18.92 -18.54 21.25
C SER A 324 18.72 -17.41 22.27
N THR A 325 19.34 -17.49 23.41
CA THR A 325 19.31 -16.41 24.40
C THR A 325 20.40 -15.41 24.09
N LEU A 326 19.99 -14.15 23.91
CA LEU A 326 20.91 -13.01 23.83
C LEU A 326 21.16 -12.49 25.22
N ASN A 327 22.44 -12.53 25.67
CA ASN A 327 22.90 -11.90 26.89
C ASN A 327 23.57 -10.57 26.53
N VAL A 328 23.13 -9.48 27.15
CA VAL A 328 23.68 -8.16 26.94
C VAL A 328 24.20 -7.59 28.22
N THR A 329 25.46 -7.14 28.19
CA THR A 329 26.03 -6.29 29.25
C THR A 329 26.04 -4.88 28.76
N ASN A 330 25.85 -3.92 29.67
CA ASN A 330 25.85 -2.52 29.31
C ASN A 330 27.01 -1.78 30.02
N SER A 331 27.63 -0.85 29.29
CA SER A 331 28.60 0.07 29.89
C SER A 331 27.95 1.41 30.23
N LEU A 332 27.34 2.10 29.27
CA LEU A 332 26.78 3.45 29.45
C LEU A 332 25.73 3.75 28.35
N GLY A 333 24.66 4.47 28.75
CA GLY A 333 23.67 5.08 27.88
C GLY A 333 22.78 4.10 27.12
N ALA A 334 21.97 4.62 26.20
CA ALA A 334 21.08 3.83 25.38
C ALA A 334 21.74 3.47 24.04
N PHE A 335 21.51 2.23 23.56
CA PHE A 335 21.95 1.76 22.24
C PHE A 335 21.11 0.59 21.74
N ASN A 336 21.22 0.29 20.44
CA ASN A 336 20.59 -0.89 19.85
C ASN A 336 21.61 -2.03 19.69
N VAL A 337 21.21 -3.22 20.08
CA VAL A 337 21.86 -4.47 19.69
C VAL A 337 21.16 -4.98 18.44
N THR A 338 21.89 -5.13 17.35
CA THR A 338 21.36 -5.76 16.14
C THR A 338 21.75 -7.24 16.15
N VAL A 339 20.75 -8.11 16.01
CA VAL A 339 20.95 -9.56 15.79
C VAL A 339 20.63 -9.85 14.33
N THR A 340 21.64 -10.33 13.59
CA THR A 340 21.50 -10.71 12.19
C THR A 340 21.50 -12.23 12.09
N ALA A 341 20.52 -12.76 11.37
CA ALA A 341 20.33 -14.17 11.08
C ALA A 341 20.53 -14.41 9.58
N THR A 342 21.40 -15.37 9.20
CA THR A 342 21.79 -15.59 7.80
C THR A 342 21.74 -17.07 7.43
N SER A 343 21.06 -17.38 6.31
CA SER A 343 21.06 -18.70 5.67
C SER A 343 20.68 -18.55 4.18
N GLY A 344 21.64 -18.14 3.35
CA GLY A 344 21.35 -17.73 1.96
C GLY A 344 20.75 -16.33 1.86
N THR A 345 19.63 -16.09 2.54
CA THR A 345 19.05 -14.78 2.82
C THR A 345 19.51 -14.26 4.17
N SER A 346 19.28 -12.96 4.44
CA SER A 346 19.64 -12.33 5.72
C SER A 346 18.46 -11.54 6.25
N HIS A 347 18.15 -11.77 7.55
CA HIS A 347 17.12 -11.06 8.29
C HIS A 347 17.72 -10.52 9.59
N SER A 348 17.19 -9.42 10.12
CA SER A 348 17.68 -8.85 11.37
C SER A 348 16.55 -8.41 12.29
N THR A 349 16.86 -8.39 13.60
CA THR A 349 16.02 -7.80 14.65
C THR A 349 16.87 -6.94 15.55
N GLN A 350 16.26 -6.00 16.26
CA GLN A 350 16.96 -5.11 17.18
C GLN A 350 16.38 -5.23 18.59
N VAL A 351 17.28 -5.12 19.56
CA VAL A 351 16.95 -5.01 20.98
C VAL A 351 17.47 -3.66 21.47
N LEU A 352 16.56 -2.77 21.88
CA LEU A 352 16.89 -1.50 22.48
C LEU A 352 17.39 -1.75 23.92
N VAL A 353 18.57 -1.28 24.22
CA VAL A 353 19.16 -1.36 25.55
C VAL A 353 19.20 0.04 26.14
N ASN A 354 18.54 0.24 27.29
CA ASN A 354 18.63 1.43 28.12
C ASN A 354 19.56 1.09 29.29
N GLY A 355 20.64 1.83 29.41
CA GLY A 355 21.63 1.57 30.45
C GLY A 355 21.97 2.80 31.28
N PRO A 356 22.96 2.70 32.17
CA PRO A 356 23.36 3.80 33.01
C PRO A 356 23.61 5.07 32.24
N ASP A 357 22.92 6.14 32.60
CA ASP A 357 22.97 7.44 31.95
C ASP A 357 22.80 8.55 32.99
N PHE A 358 23.01 9.78 32.60
CA PHE A 358 22.67 10.96 33.37
C PHE A 358 21.88 11.95 32.56
N SER A 359 21.11 12.80 33.22
CA SER A 359 20.47 13.94 32.59
C SER A 359 21.12 15.25 33.06
N ILE A 360 20.97 16.32 32.27
CA ILE A 360 21.45 17.66 32.58
C ILE A 360 20.27 18.65 32.52
N ALA A 361 20.19 19.51 33.52
CA ALA A 361 19.20 20.59 33.60
C ALA A 361 19.85 21.88 34.06
N ALA A 362 19.39 23.01 33.53
CA ALA A 362 19.83 24.35 33.95
C ALA A 362 18.72 25.06 34.73
N SER A 363 19.11 25.78 35.78
CA SER A 363 18.20 26.63 36.54
C SER A 363 18.91 27.95 36.93
N PRO A 364 18.38 29.09 36.49
CA PRO A 364 17.23 29.30 35.60
C PRO A 364 17.51 28.79 34.16
N THR A 365 16.43 28.53 33.40
CA THR A 365 16.54 28.08 32.00
C THR A 365 16.85 29.21 31.00
N THR A 366 16.75 30.46 31.45
CA THR A 366 17.08 31.67 30.68
C THR A 366 17.74 32.69 31.64
N LEU A 367 18.59 33.53 31.10
CA LEU A 367 19.29 34.53 31.86
C LEU A 367 19.11 35.90 31.21
N SER A 368 18.74 36.94 32.04
CA SER A 368 18.70 38.33 31.62
C SER A 368 19.61 39.14 32.54
N MET A 369 20.57 39.87 31.98
CA MET A 369 21.56 40.58 32.77
C MET A 369 21.96 41.91 32.10
N ALA A 370 22.32 42.88 32.91
CA ALA A 370 22.82 44.17 32.41
C ALA A 370 24.28 44.05 31.96
N GLN A 371 24.65 44.82 30.98
CA GLN A 371 26.06 44.99 30.57
C GLN A 371 26.91 45.43 31.80
N GLY A 372 28.11 44.83 31.94
CA GLY A 372 29.01 45.11 33.05
C GLY A 372 28.72 44.30 34.34
N THR A 373 27.72 43.39 34.34
CA THR A 373 27.38 42.56 35.50
C THR A 373 27.77 41.11 35.31
N SER A 374 27.68 40.33 36.41
CA SER A 374 27.80 38.87 36.39
C SER A 374 26.55 38.29 36.97
N ALA A 375 26.17 37.11 36.42
CA ALA A 375 25.04 36.30 36.93
C ALA A 375 25.44 34.83 36.97
N THR A 376 24.76 34.07 37.83
CA THR A 376 25.02 32.63 37.98
C THR A 376 23.80 31.81 37.65
N LEU A 377 23.98 30.61 37.18
CA LEU A 377 22.96 29.60 37.06
C LEU A 377 23.53 28.25 37.55
N THR A 378 22.64 27.38 37.97
CA THR A 378 22.97 26.04 38.45
C THR A 378 22.73 25.02 37.35
N ILE A 379 23.74 24.21 37.07
CA ILE A 379 23.57 22.99 36.27
C ILE A 379 23.42 21.83 37.22
N THR A 380 22.33 21.08 37.07
CA THR A 380 22.05 19.87 37.85
C THR A 380 22.18 18.66 36.98
N LEU A 381 22.97 17.68 37.40
CA LEU A 381 23.05 16.36 36.80
C LEU A 381 22.32 15.35 37.67
N SER A 382 21.51 14.49 37.04
CA SER A 382 20.73 13.46 37.72
C SER A 382 21.09 12.09 37.19
N SER A 383 21.37 11.13 38.07
CA SER A 383 21.63 9.74 37.71
C SER A 383 20.36 9.06 37.18
N ALA A 384 20.51 8.24 36.15
CA ALA A 384 19.53 7.31 35.61
C ALA A 384 20.14 5.92 35.51
N GLU A 385 19.33 4.88 35.72
CA GLU A 385 19.72 3.45 35.64
C GLU A 385 21.01 3.11 36.45
N GLY A 386 21.17 3.75 37.63
CA GLY A 386 22.31 3.52 38.51
C GLY A 386 23.62 4.10 37.98
N PHE A 387 23.60 5.07 37.09
CA PHE A 387 24.81 5.76 36.62
C PHE A 387 25.59 6.34 37.79
N THR A 388 26.91 6.14 37.77
CA THR A 388 27.85 6.80 38.68
C THR A 388 29.17 7.07 37.95
N GLY A 389 29.74 8.26 38.19
CA GLY A 389 31.03 8.59 37.56
C GLY A 389 31.32 10.10 37.55
N ALA A 390 32.57 10.41 37.21
CA ALA A 390 33.03 11.78 37.06
C ALA A 390 32.57 12.33 35.69
N VAL A 391 31.67 13.31 35.71
CA VAL A 391 31.19 13.99 34.52
C VAL A 391 31.90 15.35 34.40
N PHE A 392 32.50 15.58 33.23
CA PHE A 392 33.18 16.83 32.91
C PHE A 392 32.17 17.81 32.29
N LEU A 393 32.23 19.05 32.74
CA LEU A 393 31.33 20.13 32.27
C LEU A 393 32.17 21.15 31.53
N ASN A 394 31.76 21.47 30.31
CA ASN A 394 32.30 22.58 29.53
C ASN A 394 31.13 23.51 29.15
N ALA A 395 31.38 24.82 29.25
CA ALA A 395 30.39 25.82 28.84
C ALA A 395 31.01 26.81 27.86
N GLU A 396 30.28 27.07 26.78
CA GLU A 396 30.71 27.99 25.73
C GLU A 396 29.56 28.96 25.40
N SER A 397 29.91 30.21 25.13
CA SER A 397 28.97 31.21 24.65
C SER A 397 29.03 31.32 23.11
N SER A 398 27.90 31.66 22.50
CA SER A 398 27.87 32.01 21.08
C SER A 398 28.85 33.14 20.74
N SER A 399 29.25 33.23 19.47
CA SER A 399 30.24 34.22 19.01
C SER A 399 29.92 35.66 19.46
N GLY A 400 30.89 36.32 20.07
CA GLY A 400 30.73 37.68 20.63
C GLY A 400 29.94 37.74 21.94
N GLY A 401 29.52 36.59 22.47
CA GLY A 401 28.72 36.49 23.70
C GLY A 401 29.57 36.61 24.98
N PRO A 402 28.90 36.60 26.15
CA PRO A 402 29.55 36.81 27.44
C PRO A 402 30.48 35.65 27.80
N PRO A 403 31.68 35.91 28.34
CA PRO A 403 32.52 34.87 28.94
C PRO A 403 31.78 34.06 29.98
N VAL A 404 32.03 32.74 29.97
CA VAL A 404 31.41 31.78 30.88
C VAL A 404 32.50 30.99 31.62
N SER A 405 32.22 30.63 32.85
CA SER A 405 33.06 29.71 33.66
C SER A 405 32.19 28.69 34.39
N VAL A 406 32.74 27.52 34.57
CA VAL A 406 32.08 26.37 35.22
C VAL A 406 32.85 26.02 36.47
N ASN A 407 32.18 25.95 37.61
CA ASN A 407 32.81 25.59 38.86
C ASN A 407 31.88 24.74 39.77
N PRO A 408 32.29 23.49 40.10
CA PRO A 408 33.43 22.74 39.58
C PRO A 408 33.20 22.32 38.11
N SER A 409 34.27 22.22 37.33
CA SER A 409 34.24 21.73 35.93
C SER A 409 34.18 20.20 35.82
N SER A 410 34.27 19.48 36.95
CA SER A 410 34.03 18.03 37.05
C SER A 410 33.30 17.73 38.34
N VAL A 411 32.24 16.92 38.23
CA VAL A 411 31.42 16.48 39.37
C VAL A 411 31.25 14.98 39.37
N GLN A 412 31.28 14.37 40.57
CA GLN A 412 31.02 12.95 40.77
C GLN A 412 29.52 12.75 40.90
N VAL A 413 28.85 12.22 39.86
CA VAL A 413 27.40 11.89 39.92
C VAL A 413 27.24 10.64 40.80
N PRO A 414 26.38 10.66 41.84
CA PRO A 414 26.11 9.50 42.68
C PRO A 414 25.21 8.51 41.93
N SER A 415 25.25 7.21 42.33
CA SER A 415 24.44 6.15 41.71
C SER A 415 22.92 6.36 41.82
N ALA A 416 22.50 7.19 42.77
CA ALA A 416 21.12 7.66 42.89
C ALA A 416 21.14 9.13 43.39
N GLY A 417 20.27 9.97 42.79
CA GLY A 417 20.17 11.38 43.16
C GLY A 417 20.81 12.34 42.17
N THR A 418 21.18 13.51 42.67
CA THR A 418 21.65 14.64 41.87
C THR A 418 22.92 15.27 42.42
N ILE A 419 23.66 15.91 41.53
CA ILE A 419 24.82 16.76 41.89
C ILE A 419 24.76 18.01 41.04
N SER A 420 25.34 19.12 41.55
CA SER A 420 25.27 20.42 40.86
C SER A 420 26.62 21.05 40.63
N SER A 421 26.71 21.88 39.61
CA SER A 421 27.79 22.80 39.32
C SER A 421 27.24 24.17 39.01
N THR A 422 28.01 25.21 39.26
CA THR A 422 27.62 26.60 38.98
C THR A 422 28.27 27.11 37.73
N ILE A 423 27.48 27.68 36.84
CA ILE A 423 27.94 28.47 35.69
C ILE A 423 27.89 29.93 36.07
N THR A 424 29.00 30.62 35.89
CA THR A 424 29.05 32.08 36.01
C THR A 424 29.18 32.70 34.61
N VAL A 425 28.23 33.58 34.30
CA VAL A 425 28.21 34.36 33.05
C VAL A 425 28.58 35.78 33.38
N THR A 426 29.56 36.36 32.68
CA THR A 426 30.11 37.69 32.97
C THR A 426 30.04 38.55 31.71
N THR A 427 29.44 39.73 31.79
CA THR A 427 29.32 40.69 30.65
C THR A 427 30.44 41.73 30.57
N SER A 428 31.48 41.56 31.38
CA SER A 428 32.69 42.37 31.32
C SER A 428 33.91 41.47 31.47
N THR A 429 35.02 41.78 30.78
CA THR A 429 36.31 41.11 31.02
C THR A 429 37.03 41.83 32.17
N SER A 430 37.75 41.06 32.99
CA SER A 430 38.65 41.61 34.02
C SER A 430 39.98 42.06 33.38
N GLY A 431 40.49 43.23 33.74
CA GLY A 431 41.77 43.74 33.25
C GLY A 431 41.85 45.26 33.25
N ALA A 432 43.03 45.80 32.86
CA ALA A 432 43.25 47.27 32.79
C ALA A 432 42.34 47.98 31.77
N TYR A 433 41.80 47.21 30.79
CA TYR A 433 40.85 47.70 29.78
C TYR A 433 39.71 46.69 29.66
N PRO A 434 38.69 46.74 30.55
CA PRO A 434 37.60 45.79 30.50
C PRO A 434 36.77 45.96 29.20
N VAL A 435 36.74 44.90 28.40
CA VAL A 435 35.85 44.86 27.23
C VAL A 435 34.48 44.39 27.69
N GLN A 436 33.47 45.21 27.41
CA GLN A 436 32.08 44.88 27.73
C GLN A 436 31.41 44.15 26.55
N VAL A 437 30.66 43.11 26.85
CA VAL A 437 29.84 42.40 25.85
C VAL A 437 28.71 43.32 25.40
N SER A 438 28.51 43.44 24.10
CA SER A 438 27.44 44.26 23.54
C SER A 438 26.04 43.80 23.98
N PRO A 439 25.09 44.71 24.15
CA PRO A 439 23.71 44.34 24.34
C PRO A 439 23.19 43.49 23.17
N GLY A 440 22.47 42.41 23.47
CA GLY A 440 21.98 41.45 22.49
C GLY A 440 21.55 40.14 23.09
N ASN A 441 21.14 39.23 22.22
CA ASN A 441 20.75 37.88 22.60
C ASN A 441 21.87 36.89 22.24
N TYR A 442 22.25 36.08 23.20
CA TYR A 442 23.32 35.08 23.11
C TYR A 442 22.79 33.72 23.60
N VAL A 443 23.56 32.68 23.32
CA VAL A 443 23.25 31.33 23.81
C VAL A 443 24.49 30.79 24.51
N VAL A 444 24.35 30.37 25.74
CA VAL A 444 25.33 29.57 26.46
C VAL A 444 25.00 28.10 26.24
N THR A 445 25.95 27.35 25.70
CA THR A 445 25.85 25.91 25.50
C THR A 445 26.70 25.23 26.58
N VAL A 446 26.07 24.34 27.35
CA VAL A 446 26.78 23.53 28.37
C VAL A 446 26.79 22.08 27.90
N ASN A 447 27.97 21.53 27.74
CA ASN A 447 28.21 20.13 27.43
C ASN A 447 28.67 19.40 28.70
N ALA A 448 27.97 18.34 29.08
CA ALA A 448 28.33 17.43 30.14
C ALA A 448 28.74 16.08 29.52
N SER A 449 29.95 15.58 29.80
CA SER A 449 30.46 14.38 29.17
C SER A 449 31.22 13.44 30.09
N MET A 450 31.11 12.12 29.82
CA MET A 450 31.92 11.05 30.41
C MET A 450 32.20 9.99 29.34
N GLY A 451 33.44 9.95 28.84
CA GLY A 451 33.81 9.06 27.73
C GLY A 451 32.99 9.35 26.46
N SER A 452 32.25 8.34 25.98
CA SER A 452 31.38 8.48 24.81
C SER A 452 29.98 9.00 25.15
N LEU A 453 29.64 9.15 26.42
CA LEU A 453 28.35 9.68 26.87
C LEU A 453 28.43 11.20 26.95
N SER A 454 27.48 11.90 26.35
CA SER A 454 27.46 13.35 26.31
C SER A 454 26.02 13.87 26.21
N HIS A 455 25.72 14.86 27.05
CA HIS A 455 24.45 15.59 27.05
C HIS A 455 24.70 17.08 26.99
N VAL A 456 23.84 17.80 26.29
CA VAL A 456 23.97 19.24 26.05
C VAL A 456 22.69 19.93 26.50
N THR A 457 22.86 21.09 27.17
CA THR A 457 21.77 22.02 27.44
C THR A 457 22.13 23.40 26.96
N THR A 458 21.17 24.19 26.53
CA THR A 458 21.37 25.56 26.03
C THR A 458 20.58 26.53 26.87
N ILE A 459 21.18 27.66 27.20
CA ILE A 459 20.61 28.72 28.02
C ILE A 459 20.63 30.01 27.20
N PRO A 460 19.44 30.53 26.78
CA PRO A 460 19.34 31.87 26.21
C PRO A 460 19.77 32.94 27.23
N VAL A 461 20.65 33.84 26.81
CA VAL A 461 21.18 34.95 27.60
C VAL A 461 20.87 36.25 26.91
N THR A 462 20.12 37.14 27.56
CA THR A 462 19.84 38.49 27.08
C THR A 462 20.71 39.46 27.84
N VAL A 463 21.56 40.16 27.15
CA VAL A 463 22.37 41.26 27.70
C VAL A 463 21.68 42.58 27.37
N THR A 464 21.29 43.31 28.38
CA THR A 464 20.63 44.65 28.25
C THR A 464 21.63 45.77 28.39
N SER A 465 21.40 46.90 27.73
CA SER A 465 22.15 48.13 28.00
C SER A 465 22.09 48.52 29.47
N PRO A 466 23.15 49.09 30.06
CA PRO A 466 23.03 49.67 31.37
C PRO A 466 21.92 50.74 31.32
N GLY A 467 20.91 50.57 32.13
CA GLY A 467 19.88 51.58 32.27
C GLY A 467 20.58 52.86 32.71
N PHE A 468 20.43 53.92 31.93
CA PHE A 468 20.75 55.25 32.51
C PHE A 468 19.83 55.42 33.69
N GLY A 469 20.37 55.18 34.90
CA GLY A 469 19.58 55.38 36.11
C GLY A 469 19.03 56.80 36.08
N ALA A 470 17.77 57.00 36.35
CA ALA A 470 17.15 58.33 36.44
C ALA A 470 17.90 59.30 37.39
N GLY A 471 18.85 58.78 38.19
CA GLY A 471 19.74 59.55 39.04
C GLY A 471 20.80 60.38 38.32
N VAL A 472 21.15 60.05 37.04
CA VAL A 472 22.15 60.86 36.30
C VAL A 472 21.57 62.19 35.85
N LEU A 473 20.27 62.24 35.57
CA LEU A 473 19.57 63.48 35.19
C LEU A 473 19.12 64.32 36.42
N THR A 474 19.21 63.76 37.62
CA THR A 474 18.91 64.51 38.85
C THR A 474 20.15 65.05 39.58
N ASN A 475 21.34 64.68 39.10
CA ASN A 475 22.56 65.21 39.69
C ASN A 475 22.77 66.69 39.23
N PRO A 476 22.72 67.63 40.12
CA PRO A 476 22.79 69.05 39.78
C PRO A 476 24.08 69.42 39.05
N VAL A 477 25.19 68.65 39.20
CA VAL A 477 26.45 68.88 38.51
C VAL A 477 26.34 68.50 37.00
N VAL A 478 25.62 67.42 36.68
CA VAL A 478 25.40 66.99 35.29
C VAL A 478 24.43 67.94 34.56
N ILE A 479 23.34 68.32 35.24
CA ILE A 479 22.37 69.32 34.71
C ILE A 479 23.06 70.66 34.50
N GLY A 480 23.90 71.11 35.43
CA GLY A 480 24.69 72.31 35.31
C GLY A 480 25.66 72.26 34.12
N GLY A 481 26.32 71.12 33.89
CA GLY A 481 27.22 70.90 32.76
C GLY A 481 26.53 70.95 31.38
N ILE A 482 25.33 70.31 31.29
CA ILE A 482 24.53 70.34 30.06
C ILE A 482 23.98 71.73 29.75
N VAL A 483 23.46 72.45 30.78
CA VAL A 483 22.97 73.79 30.60
C VAL A 483 24.11 74.76 30.24
N ALA A 484 25.29 74.62 30.84
CA ALA A 484 26.45 75.41 30.50
C ALA A 484 26.91 75.23 29.06
N ALA A 485 26.93 73.94 28.58
CA ALA A 485 27.29 73.60 27.21
C ALA A 485 26.28 74.19 26.19
N VAL A 486 24.99 74.10 26.46
CA VAL A 486 23.96 74.66 25.57
C VAL A 486 24.03 76.17 25.52
N VAL A 487 24.28 76.84 26.67
CA VAL A 487 24.50 78.30 26.70
C VAL A 487 25.75 78.74 25.94
N ILE A 488 26.88 78.03 26.06
CA ILE A 488 28.11 78.31 25.32
C ILE A 488 27.86 78.14 23.83
N VAL A 489 27.23 77.10 23.39
CA VAL A 489 26.95 76.90 21.95
C VAL A 489 25.92 77.93 21.48
N GLY A 490 24.93 78.29 22.23
CA GLY A 490 23.96 79.33 21.89
C GLY A 490 24.60 80.68 21.74
N VAL A 491 25.48 81.05 22.67
CA VAL A 491 26.26 82.33 22.63
C VAL A 491 27.26 82.33 21.41
N ALA A 492 27.91 81.22 21.14
CA ALA A 492 28.81 81.08 19.98
C ALA A 492 28.06 81.25 18.65
N VAL A 493 26.89 80.62 18.52
CA VAL A 493 26.02 80.76 17.32
C VAL A 493 25.48 82.16 17.20
N TYR A 494 25.13 82.83 18.29
CA TYR A 494 24.67 84.20 18.30
C TYR A 494 25.76 85.16 17.91
N LEU A 495 26.99 84.98 18.39
CA LEU A 495 28.14 85.83 18.05
C LEU A 495 28.62 85.62 16.58
N LEU A 496 28.49 84.36 16.08
CA LEU A 496 28.79 84.07 14.68
C LEU A 496 27.74 84.62 13.70
N SER A 497 26.50 84.75 14.13
CA SER A 497 25.43 85.38 13.32
C SER A 497 25.53 86.89 13.18
N ARG A 498 26.25 87.55 14.07
CA ARG A 498 26.47 89.00 14.07
C ARG A 498 27.72 89.47 13.39
N ARG A 499 28.46 88.64 12.60
CA ARG A 499 29.57 89.12 11.81
C ARG A 499 29.09 90.05 10.67
N PRO A 500 29.58 91.31 10.59
CA PRO A 500 29.13 92.17 9.53
C PRO A 500 29.60 91.64 8.17
N LYS A 501 28.70 91.64 7.22
CA LYS A 501 28.99 91.37 5.84
C LYS A 501 29.99 92.38 5.34
N LYS A 502 31.22 91.93 4.99
CA LYS A 502 32.19 92.80 4.22
C LYS A 502 31.54 93.14 2.86
N GLN A 503 31.28 94.43 2.65
CA GLN A 503 30.92 94.94 1.35
C GLN A 503 32.08 94.71 0.39
N ALA A 504 31.81 94.09 -0.70
CA ALA A 504 32.71 94.03 -1.86
C ALA A 504 32.66 95.42 -2.52
N ILE A 505 33.79 96.10 -2.60
CA ILE A 505 33.99 97.31 -3.40
C ILE A 505 34.59 96.85 -4.75
N SER A 506 33.88 97.24 -5.84
CA SER A 506 34.14 97.23 -7.29
C SER A 506 35.34 96.49 -7.83
#